data_88e7ce1d59b5dd748ada121f8413aa2f
#
_entry.id   88e7ce1d59b5dd748ada121f8413aa2f
#
_cell.length_a   1.000
_cell.length_b   1.000
_cell.length_c   1.000
_cell.angle_alpha   90.00
_cell.angle_beta   90.00
_cell.angle_gamma   90.00
#
_symmetry.space_group_name_H-M   'P 1'
#
loop_
_entity.id
_entity.type
_entity.pdbx_description
1 polymer ?
#
loop_
_entity_poly.entity_id
_entity_poly.type
_entity_poly.pdbx_seq_one_letter_code
_entity_poly.pdbx_strand_id
1 'polypeptide(L)'
;MNNNQLLNLISDIERCIDSLGVMYRIFYREKSSHSLSEKINKDPEKYNANKKIQDLIGVRVALYFVDDIDVVRNALQEKFQFIPEDSQIDNPTVETFSATRCNLVFRLPDSFSISEIVEARHQAIIDNTFELQLRTILSEGWHEVDHDLRFKCKGDWIGLDKENRAFNGVYATLETSEWTLLKLFEELSYTHYKNKNVKAMLINKLRLRLKPSNKDDEVLEYLKVNEKLIKKVFRYDRDSILKHLSTRPKLPLSISNIIFIMNVDSFNDHGLNEMTPSLLRNWWESSSI
;
A
#
# COMPACT_ATOMS: atom_id res chain seq x y z
N MET A 1 16.71 23.65 -6.93
CA MET A 1 16.54 22.21 -6.74
C MET A 1 15.66 21.64 -7.85
N ASN A 2 16.10 20.62 -8.53
CA ASN A 2 15.30 20.03 -9.59
C ASN A 2 14.25 19.08 -8.98
N ASN A 3 13.13 19.66 -8.52
CA ASN A 3 12.03 18.94 -7.84
C ASN A 3 11.36 17.87 -8.74
N ASN A 4 11.72 17.86 -10.03
CA ASN A 4 11.10 16.99 -11.03
C ASN A 4 11.43 15.51 -10.84
N GLN A 5 12.65 15.17 -10.43
CA GLN A 5 13.07 13.77 -10.25
C GLN A 5 12.32 13.12 -9.09
N LEU A 6 12.20 13.82 -7.95
CA LEU A 6 11.44 13.35 -6.80
C LEU A 6 9.95 13.20 -7.16
N LEU A 7 9.36 14.17 -7.83
CA LEU A 7 7.96 14.10 -8.28
C LEU A 7 7.72 12.95 -9.26
N ASN A 8 8.67 12.64 -10.13
CA ASN A 8 8.61 11.49 -11.03
C ASN A 8 8.62 10.18 -10.25
N LEU A 9 9.53 10.03 -9.27
CA LEU A 9 9.58 8.86 -8.38
C LEU A 9 8.24 8.66 -7.64
N ILE A 10 7.70 9.74 -7.06
CA ILE A 10 6.41 9.71 -6.37
C ILE A 10 5.28 9.31 -7.32
N SER A 11 5.26 9.89 -8.53
CA SER A 11 4.26 9.53 -9.56
C SER A 11 4.36 8.06 -9.99
N ASP A 12 5.57 7.48 -10.02
CA ASP A 12 5.76 6.06 -10.32
C ASP A 12 5.23 5.16 -9.20
N ILE A 13 5.45 5.56 -7.94
CA ILE A 13 4.89 4.87 -6.76
C ILE A 13 3.37 4.97 -6.76
N GLU A 14 2.81 6.17 -6.95
CA GLU A 14 1.36 6.38 -7.01
C GLU A 14 0.72 5.56 -8.14
N ARG A 15 1.30 5.54 -9.34
CA ARG A 15 0.80 4.72 -10.45
C ARG A 15 0.79 3.23 -10.13
N CYS A 16 1.79 2.74 -9.42
CA CYS A 16 1.84 1.36 -8.97
C CYS A 16 0.67 1.05 -8.02
N ILE A 17 0.47 1.89 -6.99
CA ILE A 17 -0.58 1.68 -5.99
C ILE A 17 -1.98 1.94 -6.58
N ASP A 18 -2.15 2.96 -7.41
CA ASP A 18 -3.41 3.27 -8.10
C ASP A 18 -3.86 2.14 -9.04
N SER A 19 -2.92 1.37 -9.60
CA SER A 19 -3.27 0.20 -10.42
C SER A 19 -4.03 -0.86 -9.62
N LEU A 20 -3.77 -1.00 -8.34
CA LEU A 20 -4.46 -1.89 -7.41
C LEU A 20 -5.82 -1.34 -6.97
N GLY A 21 -6.00 -0.02 -7.03
CA GLY A 21 -7.21 0.67 -6.59
C GLY A 21 -7.37 0.77 -5.07
N VAL A 22 -6.39 0.39 -4.28
CA VAL A 22 -6.43 0.51 -2.80
C VAL A 22 -6.50 1.96 -2.36
N MET A 23 -7.01 2.20 -1.17
CA MET A 23 -7.14 3.55 -0.61
C MET A 23 -5.93 3.89 0.24
N TYR A 24 -5.28 5.02 -0.06
CA TYR A 24 -4.07 5.45 0.63
C TYR A 24 -3.93 6.97 0.69
N ARG A 25 -2.96 7.42 1.51
CA ARG A 25 -2.33 8.74 1.46
C ARG A 25 -0.83 8.54 1.30
N ILE A 26 -0.17 9.44 0.57
CA ILE A 26 1.28 9.42 0.40
C ILE A 26 1.86 10.71 0.97
N PHE A 27 2.95 10.54 1.72
CA PHE A 27 3.78 11.61 2.25
C PHE A 27 5.21 11.35 1.79
N TYR A 28 5.94 12.39 1.44
CA TYR A 28 7.33 12.24 1.04
C TYR A 28 8.14 13.44 1.49
N ARG A 29 9.40 13.19 1.72
CA ARG A 29 10.36 14.23 2.07
C ARG A 29 11.74 13.89 1.51
N GLU A 30 12.44 14.93 1.13
CA GLU A 30 13.89 14.91 0.95
C GLU A 30 14.55 15.42 2.23
N LYS A 31 15.59 14.73 2.70
CA LYS A 31 16.34 15.18 3.87
C LYS A 31 17.08 16.47 3.54
N SER A 32 16.83 17.53 4.29
CA SER A 32 17.48 18.81 4.08
C SER A 32 19.01 18.70 4.29
N SER A 33 19.80 19.54 3.62
CA SER A 33 21.26 19.62 3.81
C SER A 33 21.65 19.83 5.28
N HIS A 34 20.83 20.60 6.02
CA HIS A 34 21.02 20.80 7.47
C HIS A 34 20.85 19.49 8.25
N SER A 35 19.71 18.77 8.07
CA SER A 35 19.45 17.49 8.74
C SER A 35 20.44 16.40 8.34
N LEU A 36 20.96 16.46 7.11
CA LEU A 36 22.02 15.56 6.64
C LEU A 36 23.33 15.85 7.38
N SER A 37 23.73 17.11 7.48
CA SER A 37 24.92 17.54 8.20
C SER A 37 24.85 17.21 9.69
N GLU A 38 23.69 17.44 10.33
CA GLU A 38 23.47 17.07 11.74
C GLU A 38 23.62 15.55 11.95
N LYS A 39 23.06 14.74 11.04
CA LYS A 39 23.16 13.28 11.12
C LYS A 39 24.59 12.79 10.98
N ILE A 40 25.38 13.40 10.10
CA ILE A 40 26.80 13.09 9.89
C ILE A 40 27.61 13.53 11.11
N ASN A 41 27.39 14.75 11.62
CA ASN A 41 28.15 15.33 12.73
C ASN A 41 27.86 14.62 14.07
N LYS A 42 26.67 14.06 14.26
CA LYS A 42 26.29 13.34 15.48
C LYS A 42 27.10 12.06 15.68
N ASP A 43 27.53 11.42 14.60
CA ASP A 43 28.32 10.20 14.64
C ASP A 43 29.17 10.12 13.37
N PRO A 44 30.30 10.87 13.34
CA PRO A 44 31.13 11.00 12.13
C PRO A 44 31.75 9.68 11.63
N GLU A 45 31.98 8.73 12.53
CA GLU A 45 32.59 7.43 12.20
C GLU A 45 31.54 6.41 11.70
N LYS A 46 30.28 6.66 11.94
CA LYS A 46 29.20 5.74 11.60
C LYS A 46 28.99 5.59 10.10
N TYR A 47 29.14 6.68 9.34
CA TYR A 47 28.91 6.70 7.90
C TYR A 47 30.23 6.76 7.14
N ASN A 48 30.47 5.72 6.35
CA ASN A 48 31.68 5.53 5.57
C ASN A 48 31.37 4.74 4.28
N ALA A 49 32.39 4.30 3.55
CA ALA A 49 32.23 3.53 2.32
C ALA A 49 31.42 2.23 2.50
N ASN A 50 31.45 1.63 3.71
CA ASN A 50 30.77 0.37 4.01
C ASN A 50 29.38 0.58 4.60
N LYS A 51 29.08 1.75 5.17
CA LYS A 51 27.79 2.09 5.78
C LYS A 51 27.33 3.46 5.33
N LYS A 52 26.51 3.49 4.30
CA LYS A 52 26.00 4.72 3.70
C LYS A 52 24.66 5.15 4.31
N ILE A 53 24.30 6.40 4.06
CA ILE A 53 22.99 6.97 4.41
C ILE A 53 22.00 6.56 3.31
N GLN A 54 20.93 5.85 3.68
CA GLN A 54 19.93 5.29 2.76
C GLN A 54 18.60 6.04 2.76
N ASP A 55 18.39 6.91 3.77
CA ASP A 55 17.14 7.64 4.01
C ASP A 55 17.22 9.12 3.54
N LEU A 56 17.95 9.39 2.46
CA LEU A 56 17.99 10.71 1.83
C LEU A 56 16.58 11.09 1.33
N ILE A 57 15.91 10.13 0.71
CA ILE A 57 14.53 10.24 0.27
C ILE A 57 13.70 9.28 1.12
N GLY A 58 12.74 9.83 1.85
CA GLY A 58 11.77 9.09 2.63
C GLY A 58 10.38 9.23 2.01
N VAL A 59 9.73 8.10 1.74
CA VAL A 59 8.34 8.02 1.29
C VAL A 59 7.54 7.27 2.33
N ARG A 60 6.33 7.71 2.61
CA ARG A 60 5.42 7.04 3.51
C ARG A 60 4.06 6.89 2.86
N VAL A 61 3.54 5.67 2.86
CA VAL A 61 2.23 5.33 2.33
C VAL A 61 1.37 4.86 3.50
N ALA A 62 0.33 5.65 3.82
CA ALA A 62 -0.65 5.33 4.84
C ALA A 62 -1.89 4.72 4.17
N LEU A 63 -2.06 3.41 4.31
CA LEU A 63 -3.15 2.63 3.75
C LEU A 63 -4.39 2.71 4.66
N TYR A 64 -5.59 2.60 4.10
CA TYR A 64 -6.81 2.68 4.91
C TYR A 64 -7.10 1.38 5.63
N PHE A 65 -6.67 0.25 5.09
CA PHE A 65 -6.91 -1.08 5.65
C PHE A 65 -5.59 -1.84 5.83
N VAL A 66 -5.49 -2.58 6.92
CA VAL A 66 -4.26 -3.30 7.29
C VAL A 66 -3.94 -4.44 6.33
N ASP A 67 -4.96 -5.11 5.76
CA ASP A 67 -4.81 -6.19 4.79
C ASP A 67 -4.30 -5.71 3.40
N ASP A 68 -4.27 -4.40 3.15
CA ASP A 68 -3.68 -3.83 1.93
C ASP A 68 -2.14 -3.71 2.00
N ILE A 69 -1.54 -3.80 3.19
CA ILE A 69 -0.09 -3.61 3.38
C ILE A 69 0.72 -4.63 2.57
N ASP A 70 0.39 -5.91 2.69
CA ASP A 70 1.11 -6.98 1.99
C ASP A 70 0.92 -6.91 0.48
N VAL A 71 -0.27 -6.55 0.03
CA VAL A 71 -0.57 -6.39 -1.40
C VAL A 71 0.25 -5.27 -2.01
N VAL A 72 0.27 -4.11 -1.36
CA VAL A 72 1.04 -2.94 -1.83
C VAL A 72 2.54 -3.21 -1.74
N ARG A 73 3.01 -3.86 -0.67
CA ARG A 73 4.41 -4.28 -0.54
C ARG A 73 4.85 -5.13 -1.73
N ASN A 74 4.10 -6.18 -2.05
CA ASN A 74 4.43 -7.10 -3.13
C ASN A 74 4.46 -6.37 -4.48
N ALA A 75 3.47 -5.53 -4.78
CA ALA A 75 3.44 -4.75 -6.01
C ALA A 75 4.62 -3.77 -6.14
N LEU A 76 5.04 -3.14 -5.04
CA LEU A 76 6.20 -2.26 -5.03
C LEU A 76 7.52 -3.04 -5.21
N GLN A 77 7.64 -4.24 -4.61
CA GLN A 77 8.79 -5.11 -4.79
C GLN A 77 8.92 -5.66 -6.21
N GLU A 78 7.80 -5.85 -6.92
CA GLU A 78 7.81 -6.20 -8.35
C GLU A 78 8.19 -5.01 -9.24
N LYS A 79 7.86 -3.79 -8.82
CA LYS A 79 8.05 -2.57 -9.62
C LYS A 79 9.45 -1.97 -9.46
N PHE A 80 10.02 -2.00 -8.24
CA PHE A 80 11.29 -1.37 -7.88
C PHE A 80 12.30 -2.42 -7.44
N GLN A 81 13.59 -2.14 -7.62
CA GLN A 81 14.65 -3.02 -7.16
C GLN A 81 14.73 -2.99 -5.62
N PHE A 82 14.16 -4.01 -4.99
CA PHE A 82 14.10 -4.18 -3.54
C PHE A 82 15.44 -4.61 -2.95
N ILE A 83 15.79 -4.08 -1.77
CA ILE A 83 17.00 -4.40 -1.01
C ILE A 83 16.59 -5.01 0.33
N PRO A 84 16.45 -6.35 0.42
CA PRO A 84 15.98 -7.03 1.63
C PRO A 84 16.85 -6.80 2.86
N GLU A 85 18.17 -6.81 2.69
CA GLU A 85 19.18 -6.69 3.76
C GLU A 85 19.13 -5.34 4.49
N ASP A 86 18.62 -4.31 3.83
CA ASP A 86 18.49 -2.95 4.38
C ASP A 86 17.08 -2.64 4.85
N SER A 87 16.14 -3.56 4.57
CA SER A 87 14.72 -3.39 4.87
C SER A 87 14.36 -4.00 6.22
N GLN A 88 13.32 -3.45 6.86
CA GLN A 88 12.81 -3.98 8.12
C GLN A 88 11.32 -4.24 8.02
N ILE A 89 10.95 -5.52 8.13
CA ILE A 89 9.57 -5.97 8.12
C ILE A 89 9.35 -6.75 9.43
N ASP A 90 8.61 -6.14 10.35
CA ASP A 90 8.25 -6.78 11.61
C ASP A 90 6.93 -7.55 11.43
N ASN A 91 6.86 -8.74 11.97
CA ASN A 91 5.62 -9.50 12.06
C ASN A 91 5.01 -9.33 13.46
N PRO A 92 3.68 -9.15 13.57
CA PRO A 92 3.02 -9.14 14.87
C PRO A 92 3.32 -10.43 15.64
N THR A 93 3.60 -10.33 16.93
CA THR A 93 3.78 -11.47 17.80
C THR A 93 2.49 -11.80 18.55
N VAL A 94 2.27 -13.06 18.87
CA VAL A 94 1.07 -13.52 19.62
C VAL A 94 1.08 -13.00 21.06
N GLU A 95 2.25 -12.72 21.61
CA GLU A 95 2.45 -12.45 23.02
C GLU A 95 2.39 -10.97 23.40
N THR A 96 2.70 -10.07 22.44
CA THR A 96 2.85 -8.64 22.73
C THR A 96 2.30 -7.76 21.64
N PHE A 97 1.60 -6.71 22.03
CA PHE A 97 1.31 -5.58 21.15
C PHE A 97 2.54 -4.66 21.09
N SER A 98 3.17 -4.64 19.97
CA SER A 98 4.29 -3.74 19.69
C SER A 98 4.12 -3.10 18.32
N ALA A 99 4.54 -1.85 18.20
CA ALA A 99 4.50 -1.17 16.91
C ALA A 99 5.29 -1.97 15.86
N THR A 100 4.60 -2.41 14.81
CA THR A 100 5.21 -3.13 13.70
C THR A 100 5.69 -2.15 12.64
N ARG A 101 6.83 -2.46 12.04
CA ARG A 101 7.43 -1.66 10.97
C ARG A 101 7.36 -2.43 9.67
N CYS A 102 7.02 -1.73 8.62
CA CYS A 102 7.21 -2.18 7.26
C CYS A 102 7.97 -1.08 6.52
N ASN A 103 9.30 -1.07 6.73
CA ASN A 103 10.23 -0.12 6.15
C ASN A 103 11.00 -0.85 5.05
N LEU A 104 10.78 -0.45 3.82
CA LEU A 104 11.34 -1.05 2.63
C LEU A 104 12.40 -0.12 2.05
N VAL A 105 13.54 -0.66 1.67
CA VAL A 105 14.59 0.07 0.97
C VAL A 105 14.65 -0.40 -0.47
N PHE A 106 14.64 0.55 -1.38
CA PHE A 106 14.71 0.31 -2.82
C PHE A 106 15.83 1.11 -3.45
N ARG A 107 16.40 0.61 -4.55
CA ARG A 107 17.29 1.43 -5.38
C ARG A 107 16.51 2.50 -6.10
N LEU A 108 17.12 3.69 -6.16
CA LEU A 108 16.62 4.76 -7.02
C LEU A 108 16.70 4.35 -8.49
N PRO A 109 15.74 4.75 -9.33
CA PRO A 109 15.83 4.54 -10.77
C PRO A 109 17.09 5.17 -11.38
N ASP A 110 17.61 4.60 -12.45
CA ASP A 110 18.82 5.11 -13.15
C ASP A 110 18.66 6.57 -13.63
N SER A 111 17.43 6.99 -13.87
CA SER A 111 17.09 8.38 -14.22
C SER A 111 17.22 9.36 -13.05
N PHE A 112 17.43 8.87 -11.83
CA PHE A 112 17.53 9.69 -10.62
C PHE A 112 19.02 9.95 -10.28
N SER A 113 19.41 11.22 -10.25
CA SER A 113 20.79 11.63 -9.94
C SER A 113 20.91 12.27 -8.57
N ILE A 114 21.52 11.56 -7.61
CA ILE A 114 21.81 12.08 -6.27
C ILE A 114 22.74 13.29 -6.34
N SER A 115 23.63 13.37 -7.33
CA SER A 115 24.58 14.47 -7.48
C SER A 115 23.92 15.83 -7.72
N GLU A 116 22.66 15.85 -8.17
CA GLU A 116 21.90 17.10 -8.34
C GLU A 116 21.30 17.61 -7.02
N ILE A 117 21.22 16.76 -5.99
CA ILE A 117 20.56 17.03 -4.72
C ILE A 117 21.56 17.23 -3.60
N VAL A 118 22.68 16.52 -3.66
CA VAL A 118 23.66 16.42 -2.58
C VAL A 118 24.99 17.07 -2.97
N GLU A 119 25.55 17.86 -2.05
CA GLU A 119 26.87 18.45 -2.22
C GLU A 119 27.95 17.38 -2.46
N ALA A 120 28.91 17.66 -3.34
CA ALA A 120 29.94 16.72 -3.75
C ALA A 120 30.68 16.04 -2.57
N ARG A 121 30.90 16.79 -1.48
CA ARG A 121 31.58 16.28 -0.27
C ARG A 121 30.84 15.16 0.46
N HIS A 122 29.50 15.06 0.30
CA HIS A 122 28.67 14.08 0.98
C HIS A 122 28.23 12.92 0.08
N GLN A 123 28.45 13.00 -1.24
CA GLN A 123 28.02 11.97 -2.19
C GLN A 123 28.60 10.58 -1.91
N ALA A 124 29.85 10.51 -1.44
CA ALA A 124 30.53 9.24 -1.16
C ALA A 124 29.88 8.41 -0.02
N ILE A 125 29.18 9.08 0.90
CA ILE A 125 28.55 8.46 2.09
C ILE A 125 27.03 8.34 1.98
N ILE A 126 26.46 8.63 0.81
CA ILE A 126 25.02 8.48 0.54
C ILE A 126 24.85 7.34 -0.44
N ASP A 127 23.86 6.49 -0.15
CA ASP A 127 23.50 5.40 -1.05
C ASP A 127 22.48 5.86 -2.11
N ASN A 128 22.47 5.18 -3.26
CA ASN A 128 21.50 5.44 -4.33
C ASN A 128 20.19 4.70 -4.05
N THR A 129 19.56 5.04 -2.91
CA THR A 129 18.36 4.36 -2.40
C THR A 129 17.32 5.35 -1.91
N PHE A 130 16.09 4.86 -1.79
CA PHE A 130 15.02 5.54 -1.05
C PHE A 130 14.37 4.57 -0.06
N GLU A 131 13.93 5.10 1.07
CA GLU A 131 13.17 4.37 2.07
C GLU A 131 11.67 4.60 1.85
N LEU A 132 10.88 3.53 1.83
CA LEU A 132 9.44 3.56 1.76
C LEU A 132 8.84 2.84 2.98
N GLN A 133 8.03 3.57 3.75
CA GLN A 133 7.34 3.05 4.92
C GLN A 133 5.87 2.79 4.58
N LEU A 134 5.40 1.56 4.81
CA LEU A 134 3.99 1.20 4.72
C LEU A 134 3.40 1.19 6.13
N ARG A 135 2.29 1.89 6.30
CA ARG A 135 1.54 1.99 7.56
C ARG A 135 0.05 2.04 7.26
N THR A 136 -0.76 1.90 8.30
CA THR A 136 -2.18 2.22 8.19
C THR A 136 -2.44 3.67 8.56
N ILE A 137 -3.58 4.21 8.13
CA ILE A 137 -3.99 5.57 8.45
C ILE A 137 -4.20 5.76 9.97
N LEU A 138 -4.61 4.69 10.68
CA LEU A 138 -4.81 4.75 12.13
C LEU A 138 -3.49 4.71 12.89
N SER A 139 -2.56 3.87 12.47
CA SER A 139 -1.25 3.75 13.12
C SER A 139 -0.31 4.91 12.80
N GLU A 140 -0.49 5.59 11.67
CA GLU A 140 0.38 6.69 11.23
C GLU A 140 0.45 7.82 12.25
N GLY A 141 -0.70 8.27 12.75
CA GLY A 141 -0.73 9.34 13.74
C GLY A 141 0.02 8.97 15.04
N TRP A 142 -0.13 7.73 15.50
CA TRP A 142 0.61 7.25 16.67
C TRP A 142 2.12 7.22 16.42
N HIS A 143 2.55 6.76 15.25
CA HIS A 143 3.97 6.72 14.89
C HIS A 143 4.61 8.11 14.80
N GLU A 144 3.88 9.13 14.34
CA GLU A 144 4.38 10.50 14.32
C GLU A 144 4.56 11.05 15.74
N VAL A 145 3.59 10.80 16.63
CA VAL A 145 3.69 11.18 18.04
C VAL A 145 4.85 10.43 18.72
N ASP A 146 4.96 9.12 18.48
CA ASP A 146 6.07 8.30 19.01
C ASP A 146 7.43 8.85 18.57
N HIS A 147 7.58 9.12 17.29
CA HIS A 147 8.82 9.61 16.72
C HIS A 147 9.24 10.97 17.28
N ASP A 148 8.31 11.91 17.37
CA ASP A 148 8.64 13.29 17.71
C ASP A 148 8.68 13.54 19.23
N LEU A 149 7.79 12.91 20.00
CA LEU A 149 7.65 13.19 21.44
C LEU A 149 8.21 12.10 22.35
N ARG A 150 8.51 10.89 21.84
CA ARG A 150 9.14 9.83 22.63
C ARG A 150 10.52 9.48 22.10
N PHE A 151 10.66 9.08 20.83
CA PHE A 151 11.94 8.64 20.29
C PHE A 151 12.99 9.74 20.26
N LYS A 152 12.64 10.96 19.83
CA LYS A 152 13.55 12.11 19.85
C LYS A 152 13.81 12.63 21.27
N CYS A 153 12.86 12.46 22.17
CA CYS A 153 12.88 12.94 23.56
C CYS A 153 13.08 11.81 24.57
N LYS A 154 13.90 10.78 24.23
CA LYS A 154 14.06 9.58 25.08
C LYS A 154 14.41 9.90 26.55
N GLY A 155 15.16 10.97 26.78
CA GLY A 155 15.53 11.41 28.13
C GLY A 155 14.32 11.74 29.01
N ASP A 156 13.27 12.28 28.42
CA ASP A 156 12.06 12.72 29.14
C ASP A 156 11.17 11.54 29.56
N TRP A 157 11.43 10.33 29.02
CA TRP A 157 10.66 9.11 29.26
C TRP A 157 11.37 8.12 30.21
N ILE A 158 12.57 8.46 30.69
CA ILE A 158 13.33 7.58 31.60
C ILE A 158 12.62 7.50 32.96
N GLY A 159 12.36 6.25 33.42
CA GLY A 159 11.67 6.00 34.70
C GLY A 159 10.15 6.21 34.66
N LEU A 160 9.56 6.50 33.50
CA LEU A 160 8.11 6.68 33.33
C LEU A 160 7.47 5.41 32.70
N ASP A 161 7.63 4.26 33.35
CA ASP A 161 7.17 2.96 32.84
C ASP A 161 5.65 2.89 32.68
N LYS A 162 4.90 3.53 33.56
CA LYS A 162 3.43 3.59 33.52
C LYS A 162 2.97 4.35 32.26
N GLU A 163 3.58 5.48 31.99
CA GLU A 163 3.28 6.34 30.85
C GLU A 163 3.70 5.67 29.54
N ASN A 164 4.88 5.02 29.50
CA ASN A 164 5.35 4.22 28.39
C ASN A 164 4.36 3.09 28.07
N ARG A 165 3.91 2.37 29.12
CA ARG A 165 2.91 1.31 28.95
C ARG A 165 1.56 1.83 28.46
N ALA A 166 1.09 2.97 28.99
CA ALA A 166 -0.15 3.60 28.54
C ALA A 166 -0.07 4.02 27.09
N PHE A 167 1.06 4.61 26.66
CA PHE A 167 1.29 4.99 25.29
C PHE A 167 1.30 3.79 24.32
N ASN A 168 1.93 2.68 24.70
CA ASN A 168 1.86 1.42 23.95
C ASN A 168 0.43 0.83 23.93
N GLY A 169 -0.35 1.04 25.00
CA GLY A 169 -1.76 0.65 25.07
C GLY A 169 -2.64 1.37 24.02
N VAL A 170 -2.32 2.63 23.70
CA VAL A 170 -2.99 3.34 22.62
C VAL A 170 -2.74 2.63 21.28
N TYR A 171 -1.50 2.21 21.00
CA TYR A 171 -1.19 1.46 19.79
C TYR A 171 -1.99 0.15 19.70
N ALA A 172 -2.06 -0.62 20.79
CA ALA A 172 -2.84 -1.85 20.86
C ALA A 172 -4.34 -1.62 20.56
N THR A 173 -4.87 -0.48 21.03
CA THR A 173 -6.26 -0.09 20.74
C THR A 173 -6.45 0.22 19.24
N LEU A 174 -5.51 0.91 18.63
CA LEU A 174 -5.54 1.22 17.18
C LEU A 174 -5.48 -0.06 16.35
N GLU A 175 -4.56 -0.96 16.66
CA GLU A 175 -4.43 -2.26 15.97
C GLU A 175 -5.73 -3.08 16.08
N THR A 176 -6.33 -3.15 17.27
CA THR A 176 -7.63 -3.81 17.46
C THR A 176 -8.73 -3.13 16.66
N SER A 177 -8.70 -1.81 16.54
CA SER A 177 -9.67 -1.03 15.77
C SER A 177 -9.55 -1.30 14.27
N GLU A 178 -8.34 -1.52 13.75
CA GLU A 178 -8.10 -1.90 12.35
C GLU A 178 -8.78 -3.22 11.98
N TRP A 179 -8.58 -4.24 12.83
CA TRP A 179 -9.26 -5.54 12.66
C TRP A 179 -10.78 -5.43 12.77
N THR A 180 -11.26 -4.59 13.69
CA THR A 180 -12.70 -4.32 13.83
C THR A 180 -13.28 -3.68 12.58
N LEU A 181 -12.56 -2.73 11.96
CA LEU A 181 -12.97 -2.12 10.70
C LEU A 181 -13.08 -3.16 9.57
N LEU A 182 -12.10 -4.06 9.44
CA LEU A 182 -12.17 -5.13 8.44
C LEU A 182 -13.43 -5.98 8.62
N LYS A 183 -13.69 -6.43 9.85
CA LYS A 183 -14.89 -7.24 10.18
C LYS A 183 -16.18 -6.51 9.88
N LEU A 184 -16.26 -5.22 10.20
CA LEU A 184 -17.44 -4.40 9.89
C LEU A 184 -17.71 -4.37 8.37
N PHE A 185 -16.71 -4.20 7.54
CA PHE A 185 -16.88 -4.19 6.07
C PHE A 185 -17.22 -5.57 5.50
N GLU A 186 -16.73 -6.65 6.09
CA GLU A 186 -17.17 -8.02 5.76
C GLU A 186 -18.65 -8.22 6.08
N GLU A 187 -19.11 -7.81 7.27
CA GLU A 187 -20.50 -7.89 7.70
C GLU A 187 -21.42 -7.03 6.84
N LEU A 188 -21.02 -5.80 6.49
CA LEU A 188 -21.75 -4.94 5.56
C LEU A 188 -21.88 -5.57 4.18
N SER A 189 -20.80 -6.15 3.66
CA SER A 189 -20.82 -6.87 2.39
C SER A 189 -21.80 -8.05 2.43
N TYR A 190 -21.78 -8.84 3.51
CA TYR A 190 -22.72 -9.95 3.69
C TYR A 190 -24.16 -9.48 3.81
N THR A 191 -24.43 -8.41 4.56
CA THR A 191 -25.76 -7.80 4.69
C THR A 191 -26.31 -7.36 3.34
N HIS A 192 -25.48 -6.70 2.52
CA HIS A 192 -25.87 -6.30 1.18
C HIS A 192 -26.05 -7.48 0.23
N TYR A 193 -25.26 -8.55 0.39
CA TYR A 193 -25.47 -9.80 -0.33
C TYR A 193 -26.86 -10.38 -0.03
N LYS A 194 -27.26 -10.45 1.25
CA LYS A 194 -28.59 -10.95 1.68
C LYS A 194 -29.73 -10.10 1.13
N ASN A 195 -29.51 -8.78 1.03
CA ASN A 195 -30.48 -7.82 0.51
C ASN A 195 -30.46 -7.69 -1.03
N LYS A 196 -29.67 -8.53 -1.73
CA LYS A 196 -29.50 -8.52 -3.20
C LYS A 196 -29.00 -7.17 -3.75
N ASN A 197 -28.36 -6.35 -2.92
CA ASN A 197 -27.73 -5.11 -3.34
C ASN A 197 -26.28 -5.38 -3.80
N VAL A 198 -26.16 -5.88 -5.03
CA VAL A 198 -24.86 -6.33 -5.59
C VAL A 198 -23.82 -5.22 -5.63
N LYS A 199 -24.22 -3.99 -5.96
CA LYS A 199 -23.30 -2.84 -6.01
C LYS A 199 -22.69 -2.55 -4.64
N ALA A 200 -23.53 -2.40 -3.61
CA ALA A 200 -23.05 -2.12 -2.26
C ALA A 200 -22.27 -3.31 -1.68
N MET A 201 -22.70 -4.54 -1.97
CA MET A 201 -21.94 -5.75 -1.61
C MET A 201 -20.50 -5.70 -2.14
N LEU A 202 -20.32 -5.40 -3.43
CA LEU A 202 -18.99 -5.34 -4.05
C LEU A 202 -18.15 -4.18 -3.50
N ILE A 203 -18.73 -2.99 -3.34
CA ILE A 203 -18.00 -1.83 -2.78
C ILE A 203 -17.45 -2.15 -1.40
N ASN A 204 -18.27 -2.73 -0.51
CA ASN A 204 -17.86 -3.07 0.85
C ASN A 204 -16.88 -4.27 0.89
N LYS A 205 -17.05 -5.25 0.01
CA LYS A 205 -16.16 -6.40 -0.09
C LYS A 205 -14.77 -6.00 -0.58
N LEU A 206 -14.73 -5.21 -1.67
CA LEU A 206 -13.48 -4.90 -2.35
C LEU A 206 -12.72 -3.76 -1.68
N ARG A 207 -13.43 -2.78 -1.11
CA ARG A 207 -12.83 -1.60 -0.47
C ARG A 207 -11.82 -0.87 -1.38
N LEU A 208 -12.15 -0.74 -2.67
CA LEU A 208 -11.31 -0.14 -3.69
C LEU A 208 -11.87 1.20 -4.18
N ARG A 209 -11.02 2.06 -4.73
CA ARG A 209 -11.40 3.29 -5.44
C ARG A 209 -11.92 2.95 -6.82
N LEU A 210 -13.20 2.63 -6.91
CA LEU A 210 -13.85 2.29 -8.17
C LEU A 210 -14.26 3.55 -8.93
N LYS A 211 -14.08 3.52 -10.27
CA LYS A 211 -14.55 4.56 -11.19
C LYS A 211 -15.83 4.09 -11.85
N PRO A 212 -16.84 4.95 -12.03
CA PRO A 212 -18.04 4.60 -12.76
C PRO A 212 -17.72 4.19 -14.19
N SER A 213 -18.47 3.23 -14.71
CA SER A 213 -18.45 2.79 -16.11
C SER A 213 -19.86 2.74 -16.67
N ASN A 214 -20.02 3.04 -17.97
CA ASN A 214 -21.30 2.93 -18.67
C ASN A 214 -21.83 1.48 -18.74
N LYS A 215 -20.99 0.49 -18.49
CA LYS A 215 -21.38 -0.93 -18.41
C LYS A 215 -21.76 -1.40 -17.01
N ASP A 216 -21.57 -0.60 -15.98
CA ASP A 216 -21.81 -1.03 -14.61
C ASP A 216 -23.29 -1.40 -14.39
N ASP A 217 -24.22 -0.58 -14.88
CA ASP A 217 -25.65 -0.83 -14.70
C ASP A 217 -26.10 -2.09 -15.45
N GLU A 218 -25.66 -2.30 -16.69
CA GLU A 218 -25.96 -3.49 -17.49
C GLU A 218 -25.50 -4.76 -16.80
N VAL A 219 -24.26 -4.78 -16.32
CA VAL A 219 -23.68 -5.95 -15.62
C VAL A 219 -24.37 -6.19 -14.27
N LEU A 220 -24.70 -5.13 -13.54
CA LEU A 220 -25.42 -5.26 -12.26
C LEU A 220 -26.84 -5.78 -12.45
N GLU A 221 -27.57 -5.34 -13.47
CA GLU A 221 -28.90 -5.87 -13.78
C GLU A 221 -28.82 -7.35 -14.21
N TYR A 222 -27.85 -7.72 -15.03
CA TYR A 222 -27.60 -9.11 -15.39
C TYR A 222 -27.35 -10.01 -14.15
N LEU A 223 -26.55 -9.52 -13.20
CA LEU A 223 -26.29 -10.24 -11.96
C LEU A 223 -27.56 -10.38 -11.10
N LYS A 224 -28.41 -9.34 -11.00
CA LYS A 224 -29.61 -9.36 -10.15
C LYS A 224 -30.56 -10.51 -10.46
N VAL A 225 -30.69 -10.89 -11.72
CA VAL A 225 -31.55 -11.99 -12.15
C VAL A 225 -30.90 -13.38 -12.03
N ASN A 226 -29.62 -13.43 -11.65
CA ASN A 226 -28.85 -14.65 -11.58
C ASN A 226 -28.27 -14.90 -10.17
N GLU A 227 -29.08 -15.43 -9.27
CA GLU A 227 -28.70 -15.63 -7.85
C GLU A 227 -27.47 -16.55 -7.68
N LYS A 228 -27.29 -17.56 -8.54
CA LYS A 228 -26.13 -18.43 -8.49
C LYS A 228 -24.85 -17.67 -8.78
N LEU A 229 -24.91 -16.72 -9.71
CA LEU A 229 -23.78 -15.90 -10.10
C LEU A 229 -23.45 -14.87 -9.01
N ILE A 230 -24.45 -14.22 -8.40
CA ILE A 230 -24.24 -13.34 -7.24
C ILE A 230 -23.48 -14.08 -6.14
N LYS A 231 -23.85 -15.32 -5.85
CA LYS A 231 -23.19 -16.14 -4.83
C LYS A 231 -21.74 -16.44 -5.19
N LYS A 232 -21.41 -16.69 -6.47
CA LYS A 232 -20.03 -16.87 -6.94
C LYS A 232 -19.24 -15.56 -6.76
N VAL A 233 -19.79 -14.43 -7.19
CA VAL A 233 -19.18 -13.09 -7.03
C VAL A 233 -18.93 -12.77 -5.56
N PHE A 234 -19.89 -13.04 -4.67
CA PHE A 234 -19.73 -12.84 -3.23
C PHE A 234 -18.60 -13.69 -2.64
N ARG A 235 -18.46 -14.95 -3.09
CA ARG A 235 -17.46 -15.90 -2.59
C ARG A 235 -16.08 -15.74 -3.21
N TYR A 236 -15.99 -14.98 -4.31
CA TYR A 236 -14.71 -14.79 -4.97
C TYR A 236 -13.73 -14.09 -4.05
N ASP A 237 -12.50 -14.56 -4.01
CA ASP A 237 -11.47 -14.06 -3.11
C ASP A 237 -10.99 -12.65 -3.50
N ARG A 238 -10.83 -11.77 -2.50
CA ARG A 238 -10.37 -10.39 -2.72
C ARG A 238 -8.91 -10.33 -3.17
N ASP A 239 -8.05 -11.15 -2.57
CA ASP A 239 -6.62 -11.14 -2.88
C ASP A 239 -6.36 -11.61 -4.31
N SER A 240 -7.15 -12.58 -4.80
CA SER A 240 -7.13 -12.99 -6.20
C SER A 240 -7.46 -11.83 -7.15
N ILE A 241 -8.44 -10.99 -6.82
CA ILE A 241 -8.72 -9.78 -7.62
C ILE A 241 -7.53 -8.84 -7.62
N LEU A 242 -6.97 -8.52 -6.45
CA LEU A 242 -5.86 -7.58 -6.33
C LEU A 242 -4.63 -8.06 -7.13
N LYS A 243 -4.36 -9.36 -7.11
CA LYS A 243 -3.31 -9.97 -7.93
C LYS A 243 -3.54 -9.76 -9.43
N HIS A 244 -4.77 -9.95 -9.91
CA HIS A 244 -5.08 -9.68 -11.32
C HIS A 244 -5.02 -8.20 -11.67
N LEU A 245 -5.36 -7.31 -10.72
CA LEU A 245 -5.32 -5.86 -10.94
C LEU A 245 -3.91 -5.32 -11.16
N SER A 246 -2.88 -5.94 -10.54
CA SER A 246 -1.49 -5.51 -10.72
C SER A 246 -0.98 -5.69 -12.16
N THR A 247 -1.49 -6.69 -12.88
CA THR A 247 -1.03 -7.07 -14.22
C THR A 247 -2.01 -6.73 -15.35
N ARG A 248 -3.23 -6.26 -15.02
CA ARG A 248 -4.29 -6.00 -16.00
C ARG A 248 -3.93 -4.91 -17.01
N PRO A 249 -4.56 -4.91 -18.21
CA PRO A 249 -4.42 -3.83 -19.17
C PRO A 249 -4.96 -2.51 -18.61
N LYS A 250 -4.60 -1.38 -19.24
CA LYS A 250 -5.03 -0.03 -18.85
C LYS A 250 -6.53 0.19 -19.08
N LEU A 251 -7.36 -0.51 -18.33
CA LEU A 251 -8.81 -0.32 -18.27
C LEU A 251 -9.20 0.40 -16.97
N PRO A 252 -10.27 1.20 -16.97
CA PRO A 252 -10.78 1.80 -15.74
C PRO A 252 -11.08 0.73 -14.69
N LEU A 253 -10.74 1.00 -13.45
CA LEU A 253 -11.11 0.14 -12.33
C LEU A 253 -12.59 0.39 -12.00
N SER A 254 -13.49 -0.36 -12.64
CA SER A 254 -14.95 -0.28 -12.49
C SER A 254 -15.52 -1.58 -11.97
N ILE A 255 -16.77 -1.54 -11.48
CA ILE A 255 -17.47 -2.75 -11.05
C ILE A 255 -17.58 -3.75 -12.20
N SER A 256 -17.96 -3.30 -13.39
CA SER A 256 -18.09 -4.17 -14.57
C SER A 256 -16.78 -4.85 -14.92
N ASN A 257 -15.66 -4.10 -14.98
CA ASN A 257 -14.36 -4.68 -15.32
C ASN A 257 -13.87 -5.68 -14.27
N ILE A 258 -14.13 -5.45 -12.98
CA ILE A 258 -13.82 -6.42 -11.92
C ILE A 258 -14.64 -7.70 -12.10
N ILE A 259 -15.95 -7.58 -12.38
CA ILE A 259 -16.80 -8.74 -12.61
C ILE A 259 -16.34 -9.52 -13.86
N PHE A 260 -15.92 -8.85 -14.91
CA PHE A 260 -15.36 -9.51 -16.09
C PHE A 260 -14.05 -10.24 -15.77
N ILE A 261 -13.17 -9.68 -14.95
CA ILE A 261 -11.97 -10.37 -14.47
C ILE A 261 -12.35 -11.63 -13.67
N MET A 262 -13.27 -11.52 -12.71
CA MET A 262 -13.78 -12.67 -11.96
C MET A 262 -14.37 -13.75 -12.87
N ASN A 263 -15.04 -13.32 -13.95
CA ASN A 263 -15.69 -14.21 -14.88
C ASN A 263 -14.67 -15.00 -15.72
N VAL A 264 -13.67 -14.34 -16.29
CA VAL A 264 -12.64 -15.02 -17.10
C VAL A 264 -11.75 -15.91 -16.25
N ASP A 265 -11.51 -15.54 -14.98
CA ASP A 265 -10.72 -16.35 -14.06
C ASP A 265 -11.46 -17.59 -13.55
N SER A 266 -12.77 -17.49 -13.26
CA SER A 266 -13.43 -18.54 -12.48
C SER A 266 -14.82 -18.94 -12.97
N PHE A 267 -15.67 -17.99 -13.42
CA PHE A 267 -17.08 -18.30 -13.61
C PHE A 267 -17.39 -18.86 -14.98
N ASN A 268 -16.74 -18.35 -16.00
CA ASN A 268 -16.96 -18.64 -17.42
C ASN A 268 -18.43 -18.60 -17.82
N ASP A 269 -19.16 -17.59 -17.30
CA ASP A 269 -20.56 -17.38 -17.61
C ASP A 269 -20.72 -16.78 -19.02
N HIS A 270 -21.60 -17.38 -19.86
CA HIS A 270 -21.76 -17.03 -21.26
C HIS A 270 -22.20 -15.57 -21.45
N GLY A 271 -23.18 -15.10 -20.69
CA GLY A 271 -23.66 -13.72 -20.83
C GLY A 271 -22.63 -12.67 -20.41
N LEU A 272 -21.84 -12.94 -19.37
CA LEU A 272 -20.73 -12.07 -18.98
C LEU A 272 -19.59 -12.13 -20.04
N ASN A 273 -19.36 -13.29 -20.67
CA ASN A 273 -18.37 -13.41 -21.76
C ASN A 273 -18.75 -12.53 -22.97
N GLU A 274 -20.04 -12.47 -23.33
CA GLU A 274 -20.50 -11.60 -24.43
C GLU A 274 -20.29 -10.12 -24.11
N MET A 275 -20.49 -9.70 -22.87
CA MET A 275 -20.31 -8.33 -22.42
C MET A 275 -18.85 -7.94 -22.18
N THR A 276 -17.95 -8.92 -22.01
CA THR A 276 -16.52 -8.70 -21.68
C THR A 276 -15.80 -7.99 -22.83
N PRO A 277 -15.11 -6.86 -22.58
CA PRO A 277 -14.32 -6.16 -23.59
C PRO A 277 -13.24 -7.06 -24.22
N SER A 278 -13.03 -6.94 -25.54
CA SER A 278 -12.01 -7.70 -26.26
C SER A 278 -10.61 -7.52 -25.68
N LEU A 279 -10.28 -6.32 -25.21
CA LEU A 279 -9.00 -6.03 -24.55
C LEU A 279 -8.75 -6.90 -23.31
N LEU A 280 -9.79 -7.15 -22.49
CA LEU A 280 -9.69 -8.04 -21.33
C LEU A 280 -9.56 -9.51 -21.75
N ARG A 281 -10.30 -9.95 -22.75
CA ARG A 281 -10.20 -11.32 -23.27
C ARG A 281 -8.80 -11.61 -23.80
N ASN A 282 -8.28 -10.75 -24.67
CA ASN A 282 -6.96 -10.91 -25.25
C ASN A 282 -5.85 -10.89 -24.17
N TRP A 283 -5.99 -10.02 -23.16
CA TRP A 283 -5.04 -10.00 -22.05
C TRP A 283 -5.05 -11.32 -21.28
N TRP A 284 -6.22 -11.86 -20.96
CA TRP A 284 -6.32 -13.11 -20.23
C TRP A 284 -5.71 -14.28 -21.00
N GLU A 285 -6.02 -14.40 -22.29
CA GLU A 285 -5.46 -15.43 -23.17
C GLU A 285 -3.93 -15.34 -23.24
N SER A 286 -3.37 -14.13 -23.32
CA SER A 286 -1.92 -13.92 -23.34
C SER A 286 -1.21 -14.14 -21.99
N SER A 287 -1.94 -14.05 -20.87
CA SER A 287 -1.39 -14.23 -19.53
C SER A 287 -1.50 -15.69 -19.03
N SER A 288 -2.23 -16.54 -19.75
CA SER A 288 -2.46 -17.95 -19.43
C SER A 288 -1.47 -18.91 -20.13
N ILE A 289 -0.51 -18.34 -20.89
CA ILE A 289 0.61 -19.04 -21.55
C ILE A 289 1.88 -18.78 -20.73
#